data_3e177527cb8bab73a344617eb3aef8ca
#
_entry.id   3e177527cb8bab73a344617eb3aef8ca
#
_cell.length_a   1.000
_cell.length_b   1.000
_cell.length_c   1.000
_cell.angle_alpha   90.00
_cell.angle_beta   90.00
_cell.angle_gamma   90.00
#
_symmetry.space_group_name_H-M   'P 1'
#
loop_
_entity.id
_entity.type
_entity.pdbx_description
1 polymer ?
#
loop_
_entity_poly.entity_id
_entity_poly.type
_entity_poly.pdbx_seq_one_letter_code
_entity_poly.pdbx_strand_id
1 'polypeptide(L)' 'MYQRIRDLREECDLLQKDIASYLKCTQVCYSNYEMGKRDIPTDVLKALASFYNTSVDYILDLTDEPRPYPHKEKSKF' A
#
# COMPACT_ATOMS: atom_id res chain seq x y z
N MET A 1 -1.65 8.78 -10.02
CA MET A 1 -1.99 7.36 -10.08
C MET A 1 -1.02 6.56 -9.25
N TYR A 2 -1.50 5.63 -8.47
CA TYR A 2 -0.65 4.87 -7.56
C TYR A 2 -0.34 3.50 -8.19
N GLN A 3 0.52 3.50 -9.19
CA GLN A 3 0.82 2.30 -9.98
C GLN A 3 1.43 1.19 -9.12
N ARG A 4 2.23 1.55 -8.10
CA ARG A 4 2.90 0.56 -7.27
C ARG A 4 1.95 -0.35 -6.52
N ILE A 5 0.83 0.18 -6.00
CA ILE A 5 -0.10 -0.69 -5.26
C ILE A 5 -0.77 -1.69 -6.19
N ARG A 6 -1.02 -1.29 -7.42
CA ARG A 6 -1.55 -2.22 -8.41
C ARG A 6 -0.52 -3.29 -8.76
N ASP A 7 0.72 -2.88 -8.98
CA ASP A 7 1.79 -3.83 -9.30
C ASP A 7 1.98 -4.84 -8.18
N LEU A 8 2.03 -4.36 -6.93
CA LEU A 8 2.17 -5.24 -5.78
C LEU A 8 1.01 -6.22 -5.67
N ARG A 9 -0.20 -5.73 -5.92
CA ARG A 9 -1.38 -6.58 -5.86
C ARG A 9 -1.31 -7.68 -6.92
N GLU A 10 -0.93 -7.31 -8.14
CA GLU A 10 -0.87 -8.27 -9.25
C GLU A 10 0.24 -9.28 -9.05
N GLU A 11 1.37 -8.86 -8.47
CA GLU A 11 2.45 -9.77 -8.16
C GLU A 11 2.04 -10.83 -7.15
N CYS A 12 1.12 -10.51 -6.27
CA CYS A 12 0.60 -11.45 -5.27
C CYS A 12 -0.62 -12.22 -5.76
N ASP A 13 -1.01 -12.04 -7.01
CA ASP A 13 -2.19 -12.69 -7.59
C ASP A 13 -3.47 -12.39 -6.81
N LEU A 14 -3.59 -11.15 -6.33
CA LEU A 14 -4.74 -10.73 -5.55
C LEU A 14 -5.70 -9.91 -6.40
N LEU A 15 -6.98 -10.03 -6.09
CA LEU A 15 -8.01 -9.21 -6.71
C LEU A 15 -8.22 -7.95 -5.88
N GLN A 16 -8.78 -6.92 -6.51
CA GLN A 16 -9.08 -5.68 -5.80
C GLN A 16 -9.97 -5.93 -4.59
N LYS A 17 -10.93 -6.86 -4.71
CA LYS A 17 -11.82 -7.15 -3.58
C LYS A 17 -11.07 -7.75 -2.39
N ASP A 18 -9.98 -8.46 -2.65
CA ASP A 18 -9.21 -9.05 -1.56
C ASP A 18 -8.54 -7.98 -0.73
N ILE A 19 -7.94 -7.00 -1.39
CA ILE A 19 -7.30 -5.89 -0.68
C ILE A 19 -8.34 -5.00 -0.02
N ALA A 20 -9.45 -4.74 -0.70
CA ALA A 20 -10.52 -3.95 -0.12
C ALA A 20 -11.03 -4.58 1.18
N SER A 21 -11.18 -5.90 1.18
CA SER A 21 -11.59 -6.61 2.38
C SER A 21 -10.59 -6.44 3.51
N TYR A 22 -9.30 -6.55 3.19
CA TYR A 22 -8.25 -6.34 4.19
C TYR A 22 -8.31 -4.93 4.77
N LEU A 23 -8.53 -3.94 3.91
CA LEU A 23 -8.58 -2.55 4.33
C LEU A 23 -9.94 -2.16 4.93
N LYS A 24 -10.91 -3.08 4.90
CA LYS A 24 -12.25 -2.83 5.43
C LYS A 24 -12.95 -1.69 4.70
N CYS A 25 -12.77 -1.64 3.40
CA CYS A 25 -13.44 -0.66 2.54
C CYS A 25 -14.09 -1.38 1.37
N THR A 26 -14.86 -0.64 0.57
CA THR A 26 -15.51 -1.22 -0.60
C THR A 26 -14.50 -1.40 -1.73
N GLN A 27 -14.81 -2.30 -2.66
CA GLN A 27 -13.97 -2.48 -3.83
C GLN A 27 -13.89 -1.20 -4.66
N VAL A 28 -14.99 -0.46 -4.75
CA VAL A 28 -15.00 0.81 -5.48
C VAL A 28 -14.06 1.82 -4.82
N CYS A 29 -14.08 1.90 -3.51
CA CYS A 29 -13.17 2.78 -2.77
C CYS A 29 -11.71 2.43 -3.06
N TYR A 30 -11.38 1.16 -2.97
CA TYR A 30 -10.00 0.74 -3.24
C TYR A 30 -9.62 0.99 -4.70
N SER A 31 -10.54 0.70 -5.63
CA SER A 31 -10.27 0.93 -7.05
C SER A 31 -9.94 2.40 -7.31
N ASN A 32 -10.62 3.31 -6.63
CA ASN A 32 -10.33 4.73 -6.78
C ASN A 32 -8.93 5.09 -6.30
N TYR A 33 -8.42 4.38 -5.30
CA TYR A 33 -7.04 4.56 -4.87
C TYR A 33 -6.07 4.16 -5.99
N GLU A 34 -6.27 2.99 -6.59
CA GLU A 34 -5.38 2.53 -7.65
C GLU A 34 -5.40 3.48 -8.85
N MET A 35 -6.56 4.01 -9.18
CA MET A 35 -6.72 4.87 -10.34
C MET A 35 -6.30 6.32 -10.09
N GLY A 36 -5.95 6.64 -8.86
CA GLY A 36 -5.56 8.00 -8.52
C GLY A 36 -6.71 9.00 -8.44
N LYS A 37 -7.94 8.49 -8.42
CA LYS A 37 -9.11 9.37 -8.31
C LYS A 37 -9.31 9.87 -6.89
N ARG A 38 -8.62 9.27 -5.94
CA ARG A 38 -8.74 9.60 -4.53
C ARG A 38 -7.39 9.42 -3.87
N ASP A 39 -7.00 10.36 -3.03
CA ASP A 39 -5.76 10.23 -2.28
C ASP A 39 -5.90 9.12 -1.25
N ILE A 40 -4.81 8.42 -1.02
CA ILE A 40 -4.78 7.33 -0.06
C ILE A 40 -4.51 7.91 1.33
N PRO A 41 -5.42 7.69 2.30
CA PRO A 41 -5.16 8.16 3.67
C PRO A 41 -3.89 7.53 4.25
N THR A 42 -3.27 8.22 5.18
CA THR A 42 -2.01 7.76 5.78
C THR A 42 -2.16 6.39 6.43
N ASP A 43 -3.26 6.15 7.12
CA ASP A 43 -3.47 4.85 7.77
C ASP A 43 -3.61 3.73 6.75
N VAL A 44 -4.22 4.00 5.60
CA VAL A 44 -4.31 3.02 4.52
C VAL A 44 -2.95 2.77 3.91
N LEU A 45 -2.15 3.83 3.71
CA LEU A 45 -0.78 3.66 3.21
C LEU A 45 0.04 2.78 4.14
N LYS A 46 -0.07 3.00 5.45
CA LYS A 46 0.66 2.21 6.43
C LYS A 46 0.19 0.75 6.42
N ALA A 47 -1.11 0.54 6.29
CA ALA A 47 -1.66 -0.81 6.22
C ALA A 47 -1.17 -1.55 4.98
N LEU A 48 -1.13 -0.87 3.84
CA LEU A 48 -0.65 -1.48 2.61
C LEU A 48 0.84 -1.80 2.69
N ALA A 49 1.63 -0.90 3.25
CA ALA A 49 3.06 -1.14 3.43
C ALA A 49 3.31 -2.35 4.31
N SER A 50 2.53 -2.50 5.38
CA SER A 50 2.64 -3.64 6.27
C SER A 50 2.20 -4.93 5.57
N PHE A 51 1.11 -4.86 4.83
CA PHE A 51 0.56 -6.03 4.14
C PHE A 51 1.57 -6.59 3.11
N TYR A 52 2.20 -5.70 2.35
CA TYR A 52 3.16 -6.11 1.32
C TYR A 52 4.59 -6.17 1.83
N ASN A 53 4.80 -5.92 3.12
CA ASN A 53 6.13 -5.92 3.72
C ASN A 53 7.08 -4.98 2.97
N THR A 54 6.64 -3.76 2.79
CA THR A 54 7.41 -2.73 2.10
C THR A 54 7.28 -1.41 2.85
N SER A 55 7.77 -0.32 2.27
CA SER A 55 7.69 1.00 2.89
C SER A 55 6.64 1.85 2.20
N VAL A 56 6.15 2.86 2.91
CA VAL A 56 5.24 3.84 2.31
C VAL A 56 5.95 4.58 1.18
N ASP A 57 7.25 4.84 1.34
CA ASP A 57 8.02 5.51 0.29
C ASP A 57 8.02 4.70 -1.01
N TYR A 58 8.14 3.38 -0.90
CA TYR A 58 8.09 2.53 -2.08
C TYR A 58 6.71 2.59 -2.73
N ILE A 59 5.66 2.58 -1.93
CA ILE A 59 4.28 2.67 -2.43
C ILE A 59 4.07 3.99 -3.17
N LEU A 60 4.64 5.07 -2.66
CA LEU A 60 4.49 6.40 -3.25
C LEU A 60 5.51 6.67 -4.37
N ASP A 61 6.31 5.66 -4.71
CA ASP A 61 7.30 5.77 -5.78
C ASP A 61 8.39 6.79 -5.48
N LEU A 62 8.71 6.96 -4.20
CA LEU A 62 9.78 7.85 -3.77
C LEU A 62 11.11 7.13 -3.66
N THR A 63 11.10 5.81 -3.72
CA THR A 63 12.30 4.99 -3.70
C THR A 63 12.05 3.73 -4.52
N ASP A 64 13.10 3.14 -5.05
CA ASP A 64 13.03 1.87 -5.76
C ASP A 64 13.36 0.68 -4.85
N GLU A 65 13.65 0.93 -3.58
CA GLU A 65 13.97 -0.11 -2.62
C GLU A 65 12.68 -0.71 -2.06
N PRO A 66 12.34 -1.98 -2.42
CA PRO A 66 11.08 -2.58 -1.96
C PRO A 66 11.12 -3.08 -0.53
N ARG A 67 12.31 -3.22 0.07
CA ARG A 67 12.39 -3.71 1.45
C ARG A 67 11.98 -2.62 2.43
N PRO A 68 11.32 -3.01 3.52
CA PRO A 68 10.90 -1.99 4.50
C PRO A 68 12.08 -1.44 5.26
N TYR A 69 11.90 -0.22 5.77
CA TYR A 69 12.90 0.38 6.64
C TYR A 69 12.89 -0.37 7.98
N PRO A 70 13.99 -0.30 8.76
CA PRO A 70 14.01 -0.87 10.10
C PRO A 70 12.89 -0.29 10.95
N HIS A 71 12.33 -1.11 11.82
CA HIS A 71 11.21 -0.69 12.66
C HIS A 71 11.66 0.32 13.70
N LYS A 72 10.81 1.30 13.92
CA LYS A 72 11.12 2.40 14.83
C LYS A 72 11.11 1.96 16.28
N GLU A 73 10.44 0.90 16.62
CA GLU A 73 10.44 0.45 18.01
C GLU A 73 11.83 0.05 18.47
N LYS A 74 12.76 -0.14 17.54
CA LYS A 74 14.14 -0.41 17.88
C LYS A 74 14.93 0.86 18.16
N SER A 75 14.41 1.99 17.84
CA SER A 75 15.16 3.21 17.96
C SER A 75 15.21 3.67 19.41
N LYS A 76 16.12 4.56 19.70
CA LYS A 76 16.43 4.99 21.06
C LYS A 76 15.92 6.37 21.37
N PHE A 77 15.12 6.93 20.55
CA PHE A 77 14.58 8.25 20.83
C PHE A 77 13.11 8.29 20.93
#